data_9979c3134f3816d6240a6f8dcd9a9e23
#
_entry.id   9979c3134f3816d6240a6f8dcd9a9e23
#
_cell.length_a   1.000
_cell.length_b   1.000
_cell.length_c   1.000
_cell.angle_alpha   90.00
_cell.angle_beta   90.00
_cell.angle_gamma   90.00
#
_symmetry.space_group_name_H-M   'P 1'
#
loop_
_entity.id
_entity.type
_entity.pdbx_description
1 polymer ?
#
loop_
_entity_poly.entity_id
_entity_poly.type
_entity_poly.pdbx_seq_one_letter_code
_entity_poly.pdbx_strand_id
1 'polypeptide(L)'
;MKQLCYFSLITFWLISCSKPIMEESDAELDFSFVVVDSLDVDVLGSLMLVDVSPKGKHLVFFDFSSRGFVFTDDLGEVLHAFSKTWDIPDAHGFLLEFPGFVDENSIALSGMNGIFLYDLEGNMLQRLAHPESLAGASTMIFVGKGMETTKIGGKTFLLSNSVRTRGTYPGEQQFYDSFKALELIDIDRGEFLEIVPFEEGSRFLDGNGYFASDYAPAFEAVEDKLYVALGGYLKLYVYTLSSAGAILEKSVPLNIPGFEKLPITARDEFYEGAMSVKTSTPSIRNIHVVDEYVFIQYYGGFSENKEKEINALMGSGDSKGFLELYNRYEKEVSKGILVLDRKNLHIVGNVPFPEGVNKAGFASGAGYLWMERSGSIEQEEDFLRIYKVKLQKHE
;
A
#
# COMPACT_ATOMS: atom_id res chain seq x y z
N MET A 1 73.24 31.03 -42.83
CA MET A 1 72.30 31.13 -41.66
C MET A 1 71.12 30.22 -41.94
N LYS A 2 71.08 29.09 -41.25
CA LYS A 2 70.10 28.04 -41.51
C LYS A 2 69.03 28.15 -40.41
N GLN A 3 67.75 28.41 -40.72
CA GLN A 3 66.66 28.31 -39.84
C GLN A 3 66.06 26.91 -39.95
N LEU A 4 66.01 26.22 -38.81
CA LEU A 4 65.38 24.91 -38.63
C LEU A 4 63.93 25.15 -38.24
N CYS A 5 62.97 24.69 -39.02
CA CYS A 5 61.56 24.60 -38.68
C CYS A 5 61.30 23.29 -37.93
N TYR A 6 60.89 23.38 -36.68
CA TYR A 6 60.34 22.26 -35.92
C TYR A 6 58.86 22.11 -36.21
N PHE A 7 58.48 21.00 -36.79
CA PHE A 7 57.09 20.55 -36.95
C PHE A 7 56.70 19.75 -35.72
N SER A 8 55.84 20.32 -34.89
CA SER A 8 55.31 19.61 -33.70
C SER A 8 54.07 18.85 -34.12
N LEU A 9 54.15 17.53 -34.10
CA LEU A 9 53.05 16.59 -34.37
C LEU A 9 52.21 16.44 -33.09
N ILE A 10 51.05 17.08 -33.03
CA ILE A 10 50.09 16.91 -31.93
C ILE A 10 49.20 15.71 -32.25
N THR A 11 49.45 14.60 -31.60
CA THR A 11 48.62 13.40 -31.67
C THR A 11 47.41 13.57 -30.76
N PHE A 12 46.24 13.77 -31.34
CA PHE A 12 44.96 13.79 -30.61
C PHE A 12 44.55 12.35 -30.26
N TRP A 13 44.60 12.01 -28.98
CA TRP A 13 44.01 10.80 -28.47
C TRP A 13 42.51 11.04 -28.30
N LEU A 14 41.70 10.51 -29.19
CA LEU A 14 40.25 10.39 -29.03
C LEU A 14 39.98 9.29 -28.01
N ILE A 15 39.78 9.64 -26.74
CA ILE A 15 39.24 8.75 -25.73
C ILE A 15 37.74 8.64 -26.02
N SER A 16 37.38 7.61 -26.77
CA SER A 16 35.97 7.20 -26.90
C SER A 16 35.51 6.61 -25.56
N CYS A 17 34.84 7.39 -24.75
CA CYS A 17 34.05 6.88 -23.63
C CYS A 17 32.83 6.15 -24.19
N SER A 18 32.98 4.87 -24.51
CA SER A 18 31.83 3.99 -24.62
C SER A 18 31.21 3.86 -23.20
N LYS A 19 30.00 4.41 -22.98
CA LYS A 19 29.20 4.05 -21.83
C LYS A 19 29.04 2.53 -21.87
N PRO A 20 29.29 1.81 -20.78
CA PRO A 20 28.92 0.41 -20.73
C PRO A 20 27.40 0.37 -20.91
N ILE A 21 26.95 -0.28 -21.96
CA ILE A 21 25.60 -0.82 -22.07
C ILE A 21 25.54 -1.79 -20.90
N MET A 22 24.82 -1.43 -19.83
CA MET A 22 24.40 -2.41 -18.85
C MET A 22 23.49 -3.37 -19.63
N GLU A 23 24.04 -4.49 -20.08
CA GLU A 23 23.24 -5.68 -20.34
C GLU A 23 22.47 -5.90 -19.05
N GLU A 24 21.13 -5.78 -19.10
CA GLU A 24 20.28 -6.40 -18.10
C GLU A 24 20.67 -7.88 -18.14
N SER A 25 21.52 -8.27 -17.20
CA SER A 25 21.74 -9.68 -16.95
C SER A 25 20.36 -10.22 -16.53
N ASP A 26 19.83 -11.17 -17.29
CA ASP A 26 18.84 -12.13 -16.78
C ASP A 26 19.52 -12.94 -15.65
N ALA A 27 19.86 -12.24 -14.56
CA ALA A 27 20.28 -12.90 -13.35
C ALA A 27 19.06 -13.69 -12.91
N GLU A 28 19.15 -15.00 -13.04
CA GLU A 28 18.17 -15.95 -12.50
C GLU A 28 17.83 -15.48 -11.09
N LEU A 29 16.56 -15.14 -10.87
CA LEU A 29 16.15 -14.65 -9.55
C LEU A 29 16.40 -15.77 -8.56
N ASP A 30 17.22 -15.53 -7.53
CA ASP A 30 17.48 -16.50 -6.47
C ASP A 30 16.21 -16.89 -5.69
N PHE A 31 15.08 -16.21 -5.97
CA PHE A 31 13.81 -16.36 -5.26
C PHE A 31 12.62 -16.38 -6.21
N SER A 32 11.63 -17.22 -5.89
CA SER A 32 10.30 -17.19 -6.50
C SER A 32 9.20 -17.40 -5.48
N PHE A 33 7.97 -17.05 -5.84
CA PHE A 33 6.80 -17.43 -5.05
C PHE A 33 6.27 -18.79 -5.48
N VAL A 34 5.96 -19.64 -4.51
CA VAL A 34 5.38 -20.97 -4.72
C VAL A 34 4.03 -21.04 -4.04
N VAL A 35 3.02 -21.44 -4.80
CA VAL A 35 1.69 -21.77 -4.26
C VAL A 35 1.83 -23.12 -3.54
N VAL A 36 1.61 -23.12 -2.23
CA VAL A 36 1.75 -24.33 -1.39
C VAL A 36 0.40 -24.97 -1.08
N ASP A 37 -0.68 -24.19 -1.15
CA ASP A 37 -2.05 -24.62 -0.90
C ASP A 37 -3.04 -23.65 -1.52
N SER A 38 -4.33 -24.04 -1.59
CA SER A 38 -5.41 -23.14 -2.02
C SER A 38 -6.73 -23.52 -1.35
N LEU A 39 -7.62 -22.54 -1.24
CA LEU A 39 -9.01 -22.74 -0.82
C LEU A 39 -9.95 -22.03 -1.77
N ASP A 40 -11.16 -22.51 -1.87
CA ASP A 40 -12.25 -21.94 -2.66
C ASP A 40 -13.33 -21.40 -1.73
N VAL A 41 -13.74 -20.17 -1.95
CA VAL A 41 -14.85 -19.52 -1.22
C VAL A 41 -16.04 -19.48 -2.13
N ASP A 42 -17.03 -20.33 -1.84
CA ASP A 42 -18.27 -20.47 -2.63
C ASP A 42 -19.30 -19.44 -2.19
N VAL A 43 -19.16 -18.23 -2.71
CA VAL A 43 -20.09 -17.11 -2.48
C VAL A 43 -20.37 -16.39 -3.78
N LEU A 44 -21.64 -16.31 -4.15
CA LEU A 44 -22.09 -15.47 -5.25
C LEU A 44 -22.01 -14.00 -4.83
N GLY A 45 -20.94 -13.34 -5.20
CA GLY A 45 -20.69 -11.93 -4.85
C GLY A 45 -19.41 -11.40 -5.47
N SER A 46 -19.15 -10.13 -5.23
CA SER A 46 -17.89 -9.49 -5.63
C SER A 46 -16.98 -9.38 -4.40
N LEU A 47 -16.42 -10.53 -4.02
CA LEU A 47 -15.56 -10.61 -2.84
C LEU A 47 -14.14 -10.10 -3.14
N MET A 48 -13.53 -9.50 -2.12
CA MET A 48 -12.14 -9.10 -2.08
C MET A 48 -11.56 -9.50 -0.73
N LEU A 49 -10.45 -10.24 -0.74
CA LEU A 49 -9.72 -10.58 0.48
C LEU A 49 -9.19 -9.31 1.14
N VAL A 50 -9.48 -9.16 2.41
CA VAL A 50 -9.06 -7.98 3.19
C VAL A 50 -7.97 -8.34 4.17
N ASP A 51 -8.19 -9.38 4.98
CA ASP A 51 -7.22 -9.77 6.01
C ASP A 51 -7.34 -11.25 6.38
N VAL A 52 -6.33 -11.75 7.09
CA VAL A 52 -6.24 -13.13 7.61
C VAL A 52 -5.91 -13.08 9.08
N SER A 53 -6.62 -13.87 9.89
CA SER A 53 -6.40 -13.90 11.34
C SER A 53 -4.96 -14.34 11.69
N PRO A 54 -4.43 -13.94 12.86
CA PRO A 54 -3.02 -14.18 13.22
C PRO A 54 -2.57 -15.63 13.14
N LYS A 55 -3.47 -16.60 13.40
CA LYS A 55 -3.19 -18.04 13.27
C LYS A 55 -3.68 -18.64 11.96
N GLY A 56 -4.19 -17.82 11.05
CA GLY A 56 -4.70 -18.25 9.74
C GLY A 56 -5.98 -19.10 9.79
N LYS A 57 -6.74 -19.04 10.88
CA LYS A 57 -7.97 -19.83 11.04
C LYS A 57 -9.17 -19.19 10.39
N HIS A 58 -9.15 -17.88 10.20
CA HIS A 58 -10.23 -17.11 9.63
C HIS A 58 -9.71 -16.14 8.59
N LEU A 59 -10.50 -15.95 7.53
CA LEU A 59 -10.27 -14.93 6.53
C LEU A 59 -11.46 -13.97 6.55
N VAL A 60 -11.22 -12.70 6.29
CA VAL A 60 -12.26 -11.70 6.10
C VAL A 60 -12.21 -11.15 4.69
N PHE A 61 -13.38 -11.08 4.07
CA PHE A 61 -13.60 -10.54 2.74
C PHE A 61 -14.55 -9.35 2.81
N PHE A 62 -14.31 -8.36 1.97
CA PHE A 62 -15.29 -7.32 1.69
C PHE A 62 -16.10 -7.70 0.44
N ASP A 63 -17.43 -7.69 0.57
CA ASP A 63 -18.33 -7.89 -0.55
C ASP A 63 -18.85 -6.55 -1.07
N PHE A 64 -18.42 -6.18 -2.27
CA PHE A 64 -18.86 -4.96 -2.94
C PHE A 64 -20.36 -4.93 -3.26
N SER A 65 -21.00 -6.10 -3.40
CA SER A 65 -22.42 -6.22 -3.74
C SER A 65 -23.30 -5.86 -2.55
N SER A 66 -23.01 -6.41 -1.38
CA SER A 66 -23.75 -6.15 -0.13
C SER A 66 -23.17 -4.98 0.68
N ARG A 67 -21.95 -4.51 0.35
CA ARG A 67 -21.14 -3.59 1.14
C ARG A 67 -20.93 -4.08 2.57
N GLY A 68 -20.77 -5.39 2.71
CA GLY A 68 -20.61 -6.08 3.97
C GLY A 68 -19.33 -6.89 4.04
N PHE A 69 -19.20 -7.65 5.11
CA PHE A 69 -18.07 -8.53 5.35
C PHE A 69 -18.53 -9.98 5.35
N VAL A 70 -17.71 -10.85 4.78
CA VAL A 70 -17.87 -12.30 4.80
C VAL A 70 -16.67 -12.90 5.51
N PHE A 71 -16.91 -13.79 6.46
CA PHE A 71 -15.87 -14.51 7.21
C PHE A 71 -15.92 -15.97 6.84
N THR A 72 -14.73 -16.53 6.57
CA THR A 72 -14.58 -17.96 6.31
C THR A 72 -13.61 -18.58 7.31
N ASP A 73 -13.64 -19.90 7.42
CA ASP A 73 -12.57 -20.67 8.00
C ASP A 73 -11.38 -20.83 7.03
N ASP A 74 -10.37 -21.57 7.44
CA ASP A 74 -9.15 -21.84 6.66
C ASP A 74 -9.35 -22.90 5.55
N LEU A 75 -10.57 -23.42 5.40
CA LEU A 75 -11.01 -24.30 4.31
C LEU A 75 -11.87 -23.56 3.26
N GLY A 76 -12.27 -22.31 3.55
CA GLY A 76 -13.12 -21.49 2.69
C GLY A 76 -14.62 -21.59 3.00
N GLU A 77 -15.01 -22.36 4.03
CA GLU A 77 -16.40 -22.45 4.45
C GLU A 77 -16.85 -21.14 5.10
N VAL A 78 -17.98 -20.59 4.64
CA VAL A 78 -18.54 -19.35 5.19
C VAL A 78 -19.06 -19.58 6.60
N LEU A 79 -18.54 -18.83 7.56
CA LEU A 79 -18.94 -18.88 8.95
C LEU A 79 -20.01 -17.83 9.25
N HIS A 80 -19.75 -16.58 8.87
CA HIS A 80 -20.58 -15.43 9.14
C HIS A 80 -20.55 -14.43 8.00
N ALA A 81 -21.60 -13.63 7.87
CA ALA A 81 -21.63 -12.47 7.00
C ALA A 81 -22.51 -11.38 7.62
N PHE A 82 -22.05 -10.13 7.57
CA PHE A 82 -22.85 -9.00 8.02
C PHE A 82 -22.52 -7.71 7.26
N SER A 83 -23.46 -6.76 7.28
CA SER A 83 -23.25 -5.39 6.78
C SER A 83 -23.74 -4.40 7.83
N LYS A 84 -22.92 -3.35 8.09
CA LYS A 84 -23.16 -2.31 9.09
C LYS A 84 -22.96 -0.91 8.48
N THR A 85 -23.47 -0.68 7.27
CA THR A 85 -23.19 0.56 6.53
C THR A 85 -24.08 1.74 6.92
N TRP A 86 -25.40 1.61 6.80
CA TRP A 86 -26.35 2.72 6.95
C TRP A 86 -27.58 2.34 7.76
N ASP A 87 -28.19 3.35 8.41
CA ASP A 87 -29.52 3.31 9.03
C ASP A 87 -29.71 2.31 10.20
N ILE A 88 -28.61 1.89 10.83
CA ILE A 88 -28.64 1.08 12.06
C ILE A 88 -27.78 1.73 13.14
N PRO A 89 -28.11 1.51 14.44
CA PRO A 89 -27.45 2.22 15.54
C PRO A 89 -25.93 2.01 15.65
N ASP A 90 -25.44 0.86 15.20
CA ASP A 90 -24.04 0.46 15.20
C ASP A 90 -23.38 0.54 13.82
N ALA A 91 -23.95 1.34 12.91
CA ALA A 91 -23.39 1.54 11.58
C ALA A 91 -22.06 2.31 11.61
N HIS A 92 -21.05 1.76 10.95
CA HIS A 92 -19.75 2.43 10.78
C HIS A 92 -19.77 3.58 9.76
N GLY A 93 -20.81 3.65 8.91
CA GLY A 93 -20.90 4.60 7.82
C GLY A 93 -20.03 4.22 6.63
N PHE A 94 -19.54 5.22 5.91
CA PHE A 94 -18.56 4.99 4.83
C PHE A 94 -17.23 4.51 5.42
N LEU A 95 -16.66 3.47 4.83
CA LEU A 95 -15.37 2.92 5.27
C LEU A 95 -14.22 3.88 4.92
N LEU A 96 -13.36 4.11 5.91
CA LEU A 96 -12.10 4.82 5.76
C LEU A 96 -10.93 3.84 5.72
N GLU A 97 -11.07 2.68 6.37
CA GLU A 97 -10.09 1.60 6.36
C GLU A 97 -10.82 0.27 6.54
N PHE A 98 -10.37 -0.75 5.83
CA PHE A 98 -10.96 -2.09 5.90
C PHE A 98 -10.74 -2.74 7.27
N PRO A 99 -11.58 -3.76 7.61
CA PRO A 99 -11.39 -4.50 8.84
C PRO A 99 -10.06 -5.26 8.86
N GLY A 100 -9.37 -5.21 9.98
CA GLY A 100 -8.25 -6.08 10.29
C GLY A 100 -8.52 -6.88 11.56
N PHE A 101 -7.95 -8.07 11.67
CA PHE A 101 -8.10 -8.91 12.85
C PHE A 101 -7.37 -8.31 14.05
N VAL A 102 -8.08 -8.13 15.16
CA VAL A 102 -7.50 -7.79 16.46
C VAL A 102 -6.97 -9.04 17.15
N ASP A 103 -7.71 -10.11 17.01
CA ASP A 103 -7.37 -11.47 17.44
C ASP A 103 -8.13 -12.49 16.57
N GLU A 104 -8.17 -13.78 16.99
CA GLU A 104 -8.87 -14.82 16.22
C GLU A 104 -10.39 -14.63 16.14
N ASN A 105 -11.01 -13.84 17.01
CA ASN A 105 -12.46 -13.76 17.17
C ASN A 105 -13.02 -12.35 17.01
N SER A 106 -12.16 -11.36 16.76
CA SER A 106 -12.59 -9.97 16.65
C SER A 106 -11.81 -9.20 15.59
N ILE A 107 -12.48 -8.20 15.01
CA ILE A 107 -11.94 -7.29 14.01
C ILE A 107 -12.08 -5.84 14.48
N ALA A 108 -11.23 -4.98 13.97
CA ALA A 108 -11.37 -3.53 14.03
C ALA A 108 -11.46 -2.93 12.64
N LEU A 109 -12.25 -1.89 12.47
CA LEU A 109 -12.34 -1.13 11.23
C LEU A 109 -12.51 0.36 11.50
N SER A 110 -12.11 1.19 10.54
CA SER A 110 -12.34 2.63 10.57
C SER A 110 -13.45 3.02 9.60
N GLY A 111 -14.44 3.73 10.10
CA GLY A 111 -15.53 4.30 9.32
C GLY A 111 -15.76 5.77 9.68
N MET A 112 -16.59 6.46 8.90
CA MET A 112 -16.92 7.88 9.16
C MET A 112 -17.49 8.13 10.54
N ASN A 113 -18.17 7.12 11.12
CA ASN A 113 -18.82 7.25 12.41
C ASN A 113 -17.92 6.88 13.61
N GLY A 114 -16.69 6.46 13.39
CA GLY A 114 -15.73 6.07 14.43
C GLY A 114 -14.89 4.86 14.04
N ILE A 115 -14.08 4.42 15.00
CA ILE A 115 -13.41 3.12 14.96
C ILE A 115 -14.33 2.13 15.67
N PHE A 116 -14.57 1.00 15.03
CA PHE A 116 -15.47 -0.04 15.54
C PHE A 116 -14.72 -1.35 15.72
N LEU A 117 -14.99 -2.00 16.86
CA LEU A 117 -14.58 -3.38 17.11
C LEU A 117 -15.84 -4.24 17.08
N TYR A 118 -15.81 -5.32 16.29
CA TYR A 118 -16.88 -6.31 16.19
C TYR A 118 -16.32 -7.70 16.45
N ASP A 119 -17.18 -8.60 16.95
CA ASP A 119 -16.93 -10.04 16.82
C ASP A 119 -17.20 -10.51 15.38
N LEU A 120 -16.92 -11.77 15.07
CA LEU A 120 -17.12 -12.30 13.72
C LEU A 120 -18.60 -12.42 13.34
N GLU A 121 -19.53 -12.40 14.30
CA GLU A 121 -20.98 -12.41 14.09
C GLU A 121 -21.52 -11.00 13.79
N GLY A 122 -20.69 -9.96 13.95
CA GLY A 122 -21.07 -8.56 13.74
C GLY A 122 -21.68 -7.89 14.96
N ASN A 123 -21.54 -8.46 16.15
CA ASN A 123 -21.90 -7.77 17.38
C ASN A 123 -20.83 -6.71 17.70
N MET A 124 -21.27 -5.48 17.96
CA MET A 124 -20.38 -4.40 18.33
C MET A 124 -19.83 -4.63 19.75
N LEU A 125 -18.51 -4.80 19.84
CA LEU A 125 -17.79 -4.93 21.10
C LEU A 125 -17.44 -3.56 21.70
N GLN A 126 -17.01 -2.64 20.82
CA GLN A 126 -16.60 -1.30 21.22
C GLN A 126 -16.72 -0.32 20.06
N ARG A 127 -16.93 0.97 20.38
CA ARG A 127 -16.85 2.09 19.45
C ARG A 127 -16.02 3.20 20.07
N LEU A 128 -15.05 3.72 19.28
CA LEU A 128 -14.24 4.88 19.63
C LEU A 128 -14.63 6.04 18.69
N ALA A 129 -14.94 7.20 19.25
CA ALA A 129 -15.24 8.37 18.45
C ALA A 129 -13.94 8.96 17.87
N HIS A 130 -13.98 9.42 16.62
CA HIS A 130 -12.86 10.17 16.07
C HIS A 130 -12.61 11.45 16.87
N PRO A 131 -11.33 11.88 17.00
CA PRO A 131 -10.98 13.09 17.75
C PRO A 131 -11.49 14.39 17.12
N GLU A 132 -11.80 14.38 15.83
CA GLU A 132 -12.35 15.52 15.08
C GLU A 132 -13.38 15.07 14.04
N SER A 133 -14.10 16.04 13.47
CA SER A 133 -14.97 15.77 12.32
C SER A 133 -14.13 15.43 11.09
N LEU A 134 -14.47 14.35 10.41
CA LEU A 134 -13.78 13.88 9.21
C LEU A 134 -14.42 14.40 7.90
N ALA A 135 -15.28 15.43 7.98
CA ALA A 135 -15.86 16.05 6.78
C ALA A 135 -14.75 16.57 5.86
N GLY A 136 -14.70 16.05 4.64
CA GLY A 136 -13.63 16.37 3.68
C GLY A 136 -12.35 15.55 3.80
N ALA A 137 -12.30 14.58 4.73
CA ALA A 137 -11.18 13.65 4.80
C ALA A 137 -11.08 12.82 3.52
N SER A 138 -9.85 12.61 3.06
CA SER A 138 -9.52 11.77 1.91
C SER A 138 -8.59 10.65 2.35
N THR A 139 -8.88 9.44 1.92
CA THR A 139 -8.04 8.26 2.22
C THR A 139 -7.88 7.39 1.00
N MET A 140 -6.78 6.66 0.95
CA MET A 140 -6.56 5.57 -0.01
C MET A 140 -6.69 4.24 0.72
N ILE A 141 -7.49 3.35 0.16
CA ILE A 141 -7.66 2.00 0.66
C ILE A 141 -7.01 1.05 -0.34
N PHE A 142 -6.15 0.17 0.13
CA PHE A 142 -5.47 -0.83 -0.69
C PHE A 142 -6.02 -2.23 -0.41
N VAL A 143 -6.04 -3.06 -1.44
CA VAL A 143 -6.48 -4.47 -1.36
C VAL A 143 -5.51 -5.26 -0.48
N GLY A 144 -6.05 -6.18 0.33
CA GLY A 144 -5.24 -7.08 1.15
C GLY A 144 -4.64 -6.45 2.38
N LYS A 145 -5.21 -5.32 2.84
CA LYS A 145 -4.76 -4.62 4.05
C LYS A 145 -5.95 -4.07 4.82
N GLY A 146 -6.14 -4.60 6.03
CA GLY A 146 -7.05 -4.06 7.02
C GLY A 146 -6.32 -3.19 8.05
N MET A 147 -7.05 -2.73 9.06
CA MET A 147 -6.47 -2.07 10.23
C MET A 147 -5.47 -2.99 10.91
N GLU A 148 -4.34 -2.44 11.30
CA GLU A 148 -3.30 -3.19 11.98
C GLU A 148 -3.44 -3.14 13.50
N THR A 149 -2.93 -4.17 14.15
CA THR A 149 -2.81 -4.22 15.61
C THR A 149 -1.38 -4.45 16.05
N THR A 150 -1.04 -3.89 17.21
CA THR A 150 0.25 -4.16 17.84
C THR A 150 0.13 -4.29 19.33
N LYS A 151 1.10 -4.92 19.98
CA LYS A 151 1.17 -5.06 21.44
C LYS A 151 2.34 -4.28 21.98
N ILE A 152 2.03 -3.29 22.83
CA ILE A 152 3.01 -2.44 23.50
C ILE A 152 2.86 -2.60 25.00
N GLY A 153 3.89 -3.11 25.68
CA GLY A 153 3.83 -3.35 27.12
C GLY A 153 2.71 -4.29 27.56
N GLY A 154 2.32 -5.25 26.71
CA GLY A 154 1.26 -6.22 26.97
C GLY A 154 -0.17 -5.71 26.68
N LYS A 155 -0.33 -4.45 26.24
CA LYS A 155 -1.61 -3.88 25.82
C LYS A 155 -1.73 -3.90 24.29
N THR A 156 -2.94 -4.08 23.80
CA THR A 156 -3.27 -4.01 22.38
C THR A 156 -3.56 -2.56 21.97
N PHE A 157 -2.92 -2.12 20.90
CA PHE A 157 -3.15 -0.85 20.22
C PHE A 157 -3.58 -1.13 18.78
N LEU A 158 -4.40 -0.24 18.23
CA LEU A 158 -4.68 -0.22 16.80
C LEU A 158 -3.74 0.79 16.10
N LEU A 159 -3.44 0.50 14.86
CA LEU A 159 -2.78 1.41 13.93
C LEU A 159 -3.73 1.67 12.75
N SER A 160 -3.95 2.93 12.44
CA SER A 160 -4.84 3.39 11.39
C SER A 160 -4.20 4.52 10.60
N ASN A 161 -4.61 4.68 9.35
CA ASN A 161 -4.29 5.87 8.57
C ASN A 161 -4.81 7.13 9.30
N SER A 162 -3.99 8.16 9.42
CA SER A 162 -4.47 9.44 9.92
C SER A 162 -5.25 10.15 8.83
N VAL A 163 -6.55 10.28 9.03
CA VAL A 163 -7.47 10.98 8.12
C VAL A 163 -7.86 12.37 8.63
N ARG A 164 -7.12 12.90 9.61
CA ARG A 164 -7.38 14.23 10.18
C ARG A 164 -7.11 15.33 9.17
N THR A 165 -8.01 16.30 9.13
CA THR A 165 -7.88 17.49 8.29
C THR A 165 -7.00 18.56 8.94
N ARG A 166 -6.97 18.63 10.27
CA ARG A 166 -6.21 19.64 11.06
C ARG A 166 -6.50 21.07 10.65
N GLY A 167 -7.67 21.31 9.99
CA GLY A 167 -8.06 22.63 9.49
C GLY A 167 -7.13 23.20 8.40
N THR A 168 -6.48 22.34 7.62
CA THR A 168 -5.55 22.70 6.54
C THR A 168 -5.69 21.74 5.35
N TYR A 169 -5.09 22.08 4.20
CA TYR A 169 -5.17 21.30 2.98
C TYR A 169 -3.84 21.34 2.19
N PRO A 170 -3.63 20.46 1.19
CA PRO A 170 -2.34 20.34 0.48
C PRO A 170 -1.83 21.58 -0.26
N GLY A 171 -2.65 22.64 -0.43
CA GLY A 171 -2.21 23.93 -0.94
C GLY A 171 -1.41 24.77 0.06
N GLU A 172 -1.47 24.44 1.35
CA GLU A 172 -0.86 25.22 2.43
C GLU A 172 0.40 24.58 2.99
N GLN A 173 1.37 25.40 3.41
CA GLN A 173 2.57 24.92 4.09
C GLN A 173 2.23 24.22 5.40
N GLN A 174 1.25 24.76 6.15
CA GLN A 174 0.81 24.21 7.43
C GLN A 174 0.38 22.75 7.34
N PHE A 175 -0.21 22.32 6.21
CA PHE A 175 -0.57 20.92 5.98
C PHE A 175 0.67 20.01 6.11
N TYR A 176 1.75 20.35 5.42
CA TYR A 176 2.98 19.57 5.41
C TYR A 176 3.72 19.61 6.73
N ASP A 177 3.73 20.77 7.41
CA ASP A 177 4.39 20.95 8.70
C ASP A 177 3.69 20.17 9.83
N SER A 178 2.36 20.03 9.74
CA SER A 178 1.54 19.31 10.73
C SER A 178 1.25 17.87 10.39
N PHE A 179 1.60 17.41 9.18
CA PHE A 179 1.25 16.07 8.70
C PHE A 179 1.77 14.96 9.60
N LYS A 180 0.89 13.98 9.84
CA LYS A 180 1.21 12.68 10.42
C LYS A 180 0.49 11.62 9.61
N ALA A 181 1.19 10.57 9.24
CA ALA A 181 0.64 9.53 8.35
C ALA A 181 -0.29 8.55 9.07
N LEU A 182 -0.02 8.25 10.33
CA LEU A 182 -0.70 7.20 11.08
C LEU A 182 -1.18 7.70 12.46
N GLU A 183 -2.13 6.96 13.01
CA GLU A 183 -2.58 7.08 14.39
C GLU A 183 -2.33 5.77 15.14
N LEU A 184 -1.74 5.89 16.33
CA LEU A 184 -1.65 4.82 17.32
C LEU A 184 -2.80 5.02 18.32
N ILE A 185 -3.67 4.01 18.46
CA ILE A 185 -4.94 4.12 19.19
C ILE A 185 -4.92 3.18 20.38
N ASP A 186 -4.97 3.72 21.59
CA ASP A 186 -5.17 2.95 22.83
C ASP A 186 -6.65 2.58 22.94
N ILE A 187 -6.96 1.30 22.71
CA ILE A 187 -8.35 0.80 22.72
C ILE A 187 -9.00 0.98 24.10
N ASP A 188 -8.24 0.75 25.18
CA ASP A 188 -8.76 0.78 26.55
C ASP A 188 -9.12 2.20 26.99
N ARG A 189 -8.36 3.20 26.53
CA ARG A 189 -8.55 4.61 26.90
C ARG A 189 -9.33 5.43 25.88
N GLY A 190 -9.43 4.95 24.64
CA GLY A 190 -9.96 5.72 23.53
C GLY A 190 -9.09 6.91 23.15
N GLU A 191 -7.77 6.82 23.38
CA GLU A 191 -6.81 7.88 23.08
C GLU A 191 -6.16 7.64 21.72
N PHE A 192 -6.05 8.71 20.93
CA PHE A 192 -5.48 8.71 19.59
C PHE A 192 -4.20 9.54 19.58
N LEU A 193 -3.09 8.94 19.20
CA LEU A 193 -1.79 9.59 19.08
C LEU A 193 -1.33 9.57 17.63
N GLU A 194 -1.20 10.74 17.02
CA GLU A 194 -0.69 10.87 15.66
C GLU A 194 0.82 10.65 15.61
N ILE A 195 1.27 9.78 14.70
CA ILE A 195 2.66 9.36 14.54
C ILE A 195 3.08 9.43 13.07
N VAL A 196 4.37 9.29 12.80
CA VAL A 196 4.99 9.26 11.46
C VAL A 196 4.82 10.60 10.71
N PRO A 197 5.57 11.65 11.11
CA PRO A 197 5.65 12.90 10.35
C PRO A 197 6.39 12.70 9.02
N PHE A 198 6.27 13.67 8.11
CA PHE A 198 7.24 13.77 7.02
C PHE A 198 8.65 13.95 7.59
N GLU A 199 9.62 13.17 7.06
CA GLU A 199 11.01 13.28 7.44
C GLU A 199 11.59 14.62 6.96
N GLU A 200 12.42 15.25 7.77
CA GLU A 200 13.14 16.46 7.38
C GLU A 200 13.97 16.22 6.11
N GLY A 201 13.87 17.11 5.14
CA GLY A 201 14.50 16.96 3.82
C GLY A 201 13.80 15.97 2.89
N SER A 202 12.65 15.41 3.28
CA SER A 202 11.85 14.61 2.36
C SER A 202 11.31 15.47 1.22
N ARG A 203 10.99 14.80 0.10
CA ARG A 203 10.39 15.44 -1.06
C ARG A 203 9.09 16.19 -0.73
N PHE A 204 8.30 15.67 0.21
CA PHE A 204 7.03 16.29 0.59
C PHE A 204 7.17 17.66 1.26
N LEU A 205 8.38 18.04 1.65
CA LEU A 205 8.70 19.35 2.24
C LEU A 205 9.40 20.31 1.26
N ASP A 206 9.42 20.01 -0.05
CA ASP A 206 10.13 20.75 -1.09
C ASP A 206 9.42 22.02 -1.60
N GLY A 207 8.24 22.32 -1.07
CA GLY A 207 7.44 23.46 -1.48
C GLY A 207 6.40 23.18 -2.57
N ASN A 208 6.36 21.98 -3.12
CA ASN A 208 5.35 21.54 -4.06
C ASN A 208 4.09 20.99 -3.38
N GLY A 209 3.02 20.79 -4.15
CA GLY A 209 1.80 20.13 -3.72
C GLY A 209 1.83 18.64 -4.06
N TYR A 210 1.15 17.82 -3.25
CA TYR A 210 1.07 16.36 -3.41
C TYR A 210 -0.34 15.86 -3.22
N PHE A 211 -0.77 14.92 -4.05
CA PHE A 211 -2.05 14.22 -3.92
C PHE A 211 -2.02 13.25 -2.75
N ALA A 212 -3.17 12.93 -2.17
CA ALA A 212 -3.27 11.95 -1.08
C ALA A 212 -2.64 10.59 -1.46
N SER A 213 -2.76 10.17 -2.72
CA SER A 213 -2.12 8.97 -3.26
C SER A 213 -0.60 9.01 -3.24
N ASP A 214 0.01 10.20 -3.31
CA ASP A 214 1.46 10.36 -3.39
C ASP A 214 2.16 10.08 -2.06
N TYR A 215 1.45 10.26 -0.94
CA TYR A 215 1.96 10.07 0.42
C TYR A 215 1.13 9.08 1.26
N ALA A 216 0.15 8.38 0.65
CA ALA A 216 -0.62 7.37 1.36
C ALA A 216 0.32 6.34 2.01
N PRO A 217 0.21 6.08 3.33
CA PRO A 217 1.12 5.16 3.99
C PRO A 217 0.77 3.70 3.66
N ALA A 218 1.80 2.92 3.35
CA ALA A 218 1.79 1.48 3.46
C ALA A 218 2.58 1.10 4.71
N PHE A 219 2.04 0.26 5.56
CA PHE A 219 2.66 -0.05 6.85
C PHE A 219 2.34 -1.45 7.36
N GLU A 220 3.18 -1.94 8.25
CA GLU A 220 3.00 -3.19 8.98
C GLU A 220 3.65 -3.08 10.34
N ALA A 221 2.96 -3.53 11.38
CA ALA A 221 3.48 -3.58 12.75
C ALA A 221 3.76 -5.02 13.17
N VAL A 222 4.98 -5.29 13.62
CA VAL A 222 5.37 -6.58 14.20
C VAL A 222 6.07 -6.34 15.51
N GLU A 223 5.47 -6.80 16.60
CA GLU A 223 5.92 -6.52 17.95
C GLU A 223 5.95 -5.00 18.22
N ASP A 224 7.10 -4.44 18.62
CA ASP A 224 7.30 -3.01 18.81
C ASP A 224 7.86 -2.28 17.57
N LYS A 225 7.99 -2.96 16.44
CA LYS A 225 8.50 -2.39 15.20
C LYS A 225 7.38 -2.04 14.23
N LEU A 226 7.47 -0.85 13.67
CA LEU A 226 6.56 -0.37 12.63
C LEU A 226 7.37 -0.06 11.36
N TYR A 227 7.06 -0.77 10.30
CA TYR A 227 7.60 -0.57 8.96
C TYR A 227 6.65 0.32 8.18
N VAL A 228 7.15 1.41 7.58
CA VAL A 228 6.32 2.39 6.85
C VAL A 228 7.00 2.80 5.56
N ALA A 229 6.22 2.91 4.49
CA ALA A 229 6.60 3.65 3.28
C ALA A 229 5.48 4.63 2.93
N LEU A 230 5.83 5.78 2.37
CA LEU A 230 4.87 6.84 2.03
C LEU A 230 4.71 6.93 0.52
N GLY A 231 3.62 6.35 0.00
CA GLY A 231 3.18 6.43 -1.38
C GLY A 231 4.30 6.25 -2.40
N GLY A 232 4.51 7.25 -3.23
CA GLY A 232 5.53 7.24 -4.29
C GLY A 232 6.94 7.64 -3.85
N TYR A 233 7.22 7.73 -2.55
CA TYR A 233 8.57 8.03 -2.05
C TYR A 233 9.34 6.73 -1.77
N LEU A 234 10.39 6.46 -2.55
CA LEU A 234 11.15 5.22 -2.50
C LEU A 234 12.04 5.13 -1.25
N LYS A 235 11.42 5.02 -0.09
CA LYS A 235 12.08 4.90 1.20
C LYS A 235 11.24 4.06 2.17
N LEU A 236 11.88 3.11 2.83
CA LEU A 236 11.30 2.37 3.93
C LEU A 236 11.81 2.96 5.24
N TYR A 237 10.90 3.25 6.14
CA TYR A 237 11.15 3.72 7.49
C TYR A 237 10.87 2.61 8.48
N VAL A 238 11.69 2.48 9.50
CA VAL A 238 11.45 1.58 10.64
C VAL A 238 11.43 2.39 11.90
N TYR A 239 10.34 2.30 12.63
CA TYR A 239 10.12 2.98 13.91
C TYR A 239 10.05 1.95 15.04
N THR A 240 10.43 2.36 16.24
CA THR A 240 10.08 1.68 17.48
C THR A 240 8.84 2.33 18.07
N LEU A 241 7.84 1.52 18.33
CA LEU A 241 6.57 1.94 18.95
C LEU A 241 6.67 1.89 20.46
N SER A 242 6.06 2.88 21.11
CA SER A 242 5.80 2.93 22.53
C SER A 242 4.43 3.54 22.77
N SER A 243 3.89 3.45 23.99
CA SER A 243 2.64 4.15 24.36
C SER A 243 2.74 5.68 24.27
N ALA A 244 3.95 6.24 24.14
CA ALA A 244 4.21 7.66 23.98
C ALA A 244 4.42 8.07 22.51
N GLY A 245 4.43 7.15 21.57
CA GLY A 245 4.59 7.41 20.15
C GLY A 245 5.55 6.49 19.43
N ALA A 246 5.99 6.93 18.26
CA ALA A 246 6.92 6.24 17.39
C ALA A 246 8.25 6.99 17.27
N ILE A 247 9.36 6.29 17.44
CA ILE A 247 10.73 6.84 17.31
C ILE A 247 11.37 6.23 16.07
N LEU A 248 11.78 7.07 15.11
CA LEU A 248 12.49 6.62 13.92
C LEU A 248 13.84 6.03 14.31
N GLU A 249 14.06 4.77 13.99
CA GLU A 249 15.33 4.08 14.20
C GLU A 249 16.20 4.07 12.95
N LYS A 250 15.58 3.81 11.81
CA LYS A 250 16.28 3.57 10.56
C LYS A 250 15.41 3.95 9.37
N SER A 251 16.04 4.46 8.33
CA SER A 251 15.43 4.58 7.01
C SER A 251 16.38 4.03 5.94
N VAL A 252 15.82 3.34 4.95
CA VAL A 252 16.60 2.78 3.84
C VAL A 252 15.98 3.18 2.51
N PRO A 253 16.82 3.59 1.53
CA PRO A 253 16.33 3.84 0.18
C PRO A 253 15.89 2.53 -0.47
N LEU A 254 14.81 2.59 -1.23
CA LEU A 254 14.32 1.49 -2.04
C LEU A 254 14.74 1.73 -3.49
N ASN A 255 15.16 0.65 -4.16
CA ASN A 255 15.43 0.67 -5.58
C ASN A 255 14.47 -0.29 -6.28
N ILE A 256 13.50 0.26 -6.99
CA ILE A 256 12.45 -0.52 -7.65
C ILE A 256 12.53 -0.25 -9.17
N PRO A 257 12.87 -1.26 -9.97
CA PRO A 257 12.90 -1.12 -11.43
C PRO A 257 11.55 -0.73 -12.01
N GLY A 258 11.53 0.21 -12.94
CA GLY A 258 10.30 0.66 -13.59
C GLY A 258 9.33 1.45 -12.67
N PHE A 259 9.82 1.96 -11.54
CA PHE A 259 9.06 2.86 -10.69
C PHE A 259 9.27 4.31 -11.17
N GLU A 260 8.21 4.94 -11.61
CA GLU A 260 8.23 6.30 -12.14
C GLU A 260 8.47 7.32 -11.02
N LYS A 261 8.84 8.53 -11.42
CA LYS A 261 8.98 9.62 -10.46
C LYS A 261 7.61 10.21 -10.14
N LEU A 262 7.38 10.55 -8.88
CA LEU A 262 6.22 11.35 -8.51
C LEU A 262 6.18 12.63 -9.36
N PRO A 263 5.03 13.00 -9.92
CA PRO A 263 4.87 14.26 -10.63
C PRO A 263 5.10 15.44 -9.69
N ILE A 264 5.45 16.58 -10.25
CA ILE A 264 5.52 17.85 -9.55
C ILE A 264 4.22 18.59 -9.83
N THR A 265 3.49 18.94 -8.78
CA THR A 265 2.24 19.68 -8.85
C THR A 265 2.39 20.99 -8.07
N ALA A 266 2.00 22.11 -8.65
CA ALA A 266 2.06 23.38 -7.94
C ALA A 266 1.02 23.42 -6.80
N ARG A 267 1.36 24.07 -5.68
CA ARG A 267 0.43 24.13 -4.52
C ARG A 267 -0.87 24.87 -4.80
N ASP A 268 -0.86 25.83 -5.69
CA ASP A 268 -2.04 26.60 -6.09
C ASP A 268 -3.05 25.81 -6.95
N GLU A 269 -2.69 24.61 -7.36
CA GLU A 269 -3.63 23.64 -7.96
C GLU A 269 -4.54 22.96 -6.93
N PHE A 270 -4.20 23.05 -5.62
CA PHE A 270 -4.99 22.48 -4.53
C PHE A 270 -5.81 23.57 -3.85
N TYR A 271 -7.07 23.26 -3.54
CA TYR A 271 -7.98 24.14 -2.82
C TYR A 271 -8.74 23.37 -1.72
N GLU A 272 -9.26 24.06 -0.76
CA GLU A 272 -10.00 23.48 0.36
C GLU A 272 -11.20 22.66 -0.13
N GLY A 273 -11.32 21.43 0.38
CA GLY A 273 -12.39 20.48 0.00
C GLY A 273 -12.19 19.77 -1.34
N ALA A 274 -11.09 20.02 -2.06
CA ALA A 274 -10.76 19.24 -3.23
C ALA A 274 -10.35 17.83 -2.83
N MET A 275 -11.08 16.82 -3.29
CA MET A 275 -10.60 15.44 -3.23
C MET A 275 -9.48 15.27 -4.27
N SER A 276 -8.29 14.99 -3.79
CA SER A 276 -7.10 14.91 -4.62
C SER A 276 -6.45 13.53 -4.54
N VAL A 277 -7.03 12.58 -5.26
CA VAL A 277 -6.48 11.23 -5.43
C VAL A 277 -6.15 11.01 -6.90
N LYS A 278 -4.98 10.46 -7.16
CA LYS A 278 -4.49 10.15 -8.50
C LYS A 278 -4.04 8.68 -8.52
N THR A 279 -4.84 7.80 -9.12
CA THR A 279 -4.60 6.35 -9.07
C THR A 279 -3.48 5.87 -9.99
N SER A 280 -3.07 6.68 -10.95
CA SER A 280 -2.00 6.41 -11.92
C SER A 280 -0.60 6.74 -11.43
N THR A 281 -0.47 7.41 -10.26
CA THR A 281 0.85 7.74 -9.68
C THR A 281 1.56 6.52 -9.12
N PRO A 282 2.90 6.47 -9.19
CA PRO A 282 3.68 5.40 -8.59
C PRO A 282 3.43 5.35 -7.09
N SER A 283 3.29 4.15 -6.53
CA SER A 283 3.02 3.99 -5.11
C SER A 283 3.48 2.65 -4.55
N ILE A 284 4.00 2.69 -3.33
CA ILE A 284 4.09 1.51 -2.48
C ILE A 284 2.71 1.34 -1.87
N ARG A 285 2.10 0.17 -2.07
CA ARG A 285 0.69 -0.08 -1.73
C ARG A 285 0.51 -0.86 -0.45
N ASN A 286 1.35 -1.87 -0.24
CA ASN A 286 1.31 -2.70 0.96
C ASN A 286 2.72 -3.04 1.43
N ILE A 287 2.82 -3.26 2.74
CA ILE A 287 3.97 -3.87 3.40
C ILE A 287 3.44 -5.04 4.20
N HIS A 288 4.11 -6.19 4.11
CA HIS A 288 3.85 -7.35 4.93
C HIS A 288 5.17 -7.90 5.46
N VAL A 289 5.17 -8.36 6.71
CA VAL A 289 6.33 -8.97 7.35
C VAL A 289 5.99 -10.41 7.69
N VAL A 290 6.63 -11.34 6.99
CA VAL A 290 6.42 -12.77 7.19
C VAL A 290 7.79 -13.42 7.40
N ASP A 291 7.94 -14.13 8.49
CA ASP A 291 9.18 -14.80 8.90
C ASP A 291 10.37 -13.81 8.90
N GLU A 292 11.43 -14.11 8.13
CA GLU A 292 12.63 -13.29 8.02
C GLU A 292 12.57 -12.22 6.92
N TYR A 293 11.42 -12.00 6.26
CA TYR A 293 11.32 -11.09 5.13
C TYR A 293 10.31 -9.98 5.34
N VAL A 294 10.62 -8.83 4.71
CA VAL A 294 9.70 -7.71 4.49
C VAL A 294 9.31 -7.69 3.03
N PHE A 295 8.02 -7.82 2.74
CA PHE A 295 7.44 -7.81 1.41
C PHE A 295 6.82 -6.44 1.15
N ILE A 296 7.29 -5.75 0.12
CA ILE A 296 6.81 -4.42 -0.25
C ILE A 296 6.14 -4.52 -1.61
N GLN A 297 4.82 -4.45 -1.65
CA GLN A 297 4.06 -4.39 -2.89
C GLN A 297 4.13 -2.99 -3.49
N TYR A 298 4.40 -2.91 -4.77
CA TYR A 298 4.48 -1.64 -5.47
C TYR A 298 3.70 -1.61 -6.79
N TYR A 299 3.36 -0.40 -7.18
CA TYR A 299 2.78 -0.01 -8.45
C TYR A 299 3.67 1.07 -9.07
N GLY A 300 4.24 0.80 -10.22
CA GLY A 300 5.27 1.65 -10.84
C GLY A 300 4.77 2.98 -11.37
N GLY A 301 3.46 3.13 -11.58
CA GLY A 301 2.84 4.35 -12.09
C GLY A 301 2.95 4.52 -13.61
N PHE A 302 2.26 5.53 -14.11
CA PHE A 302 2.36 5.93 -15.50
C PHE A 302 3.46 6.97 -15.69
N SER A 303 4.17 6.90 -16.82
CA SER A 303 5.09 7.95 -17.19
C SER A 303 4.35 9.25 -17.51
N GLU A 304 5.04 10.39 -17.41
CA GLU A 304 4.46 11.70 -17.69
C GLU A 304 3.80 11.80 -19.08
N ASN A 305 4.37 11.13 -20.09
CA ASN A 305 3.81 11.10 -21.43
C ASN A 305 2.48 10.34 -21.47
N LYS A 306 2.40 9.16 -20.85
CA LYS A 306 1.16 8.37 -20.73
C LYS A 306 0.07 9.14 -20.00
N GLU A 307 0.43 9.84 -18.93
CA GLU A 307 -0.48 10.73 -18.20
C GLU A 307 -1.04 11.84 -19.09
N LYS A 308 -0.20 12.51 -19.88
CA LYS A 308 -0.62 13.57 -20.81
C LYS A 308 -1.61 13.05 -21.87
N GLU A 309 -1.36 11.86 -22.41
CA GLU A 309 -2.26 11.24 -23.40
C GLU A 309 -3.62 10.89 -22.81
N ILE A 310 -3.66 10.32 -21.59
CA ILE A 310 -4.89 10.01 -20.86
C ILE A 310 -5.68 11.27 -20.56
N ASN A 311 -5.01 12.31 -20.04
CA ASN A 311 -5.65 13.58 -19.70
C ASN A 311 -6.22 14.29 -20.94
N ALA A 312 -5.58 14.17 -22.09
CA ALA A 312 -6.09 14.72 -23.34
C ALA A 312 -7.40 14.06 -23.77
N LEU A 313 -7.53 12.74 -23.61
CA LEU A 313 -8.78 12.01 -23.89
C LEU A 313 -9.88 12.37 -22.89
N MET A 314 -9.56 12.47 -21.59
CA MET A 314 -10.51 12.95 -20.59
C MET A 314 -11.05 14.34 -20.94
N GLY A 315 -10.17 15.27 -21.30
CA GLY A 315 -10.55 16.63 -21.69
C GLY A 315 -11.39 16.72 -22.98
N SER A 316 -11.27 15.74 -23.88
CA SER A 316 -12.07 15.66 -25.10
C SER A 316 -13.47 15.06 -24.91
N GLY A 317 -13.74 14.43 -23.76
CA GLY A 317 -14.98 13.70 -23.48
C GLY A 317 -15.09 12.33 -24.12
N ASP A 318 -13.99 11.81 -24.73
CA ASP A 318 -13.95 10.46 -25.29
C ASP A 318 -13.72 9.41 -24.19
N SER A 319 -14.80 9.08 -23.48
CA SER A 319 -14.74 8.11 -22.38
C SER A 319 -14.35 6.69 -22.83
N LYS A 320 -14.70 6.30 -24.07
CA LYS A 320 -14.32 4.98 -24.59
C LYS A 320 -12.82 4.92 -24.90
N GLY A 321 -12.31 5.90 -25.65
CA GLY A 321 -10.88 6.00 -25.95
C GLY A 321 -10.04 6.11 -24.67
N PHE A 322 -10.52 6.88 -23.68
CA PHE A 322 -9.89 6.96 -22.35
C PHE A 322 -9.78 5.57 -21.70
N LEU A 323 -10.88 4.81 -21.60
CA LEU A 323 -10.87 3.50 -20.95
C LEU A 323 -9.98 2.48 -21.66
N GLU A 324 -10.02 2.45 -23.01
CA GLU A 324 -9.17 1.57 -23.81
C GLU A 324 -7.67 1.91 -23.63
N LEU A 325 -7.32 3.19 -23.63
CA LEU A 325 -5.95 3.65 -23.46
C LEU A 325 -5.45 3.38 -22.04
N TYR A 326 -6.28 3.71 -21.04
CA TYR A 326 -5.97 3.46 -19.64
C TYR A 326 -5.71 1.97 -19.37
N ASN A 327 -6.60 1.09 -19.82
CA ASN A 327 -6.45 -0.36 -19.65
C ASN A 327 -5.21 -0.93 -20.36
N ARG A 328 -4.83 -0.35 -21.50
CA ARG A 328 -3.60 -0.73 -22.19
C ARG A 328 -2.38 -0.35 -21.35
N TYR A 329 -2.31 0.90 -20.87
CA TYR A 329 -1.20 1.36 -20.05
C TYR A 329 -1.12 0.65 -18.70
N GLU A 330 -2.27 0.35 -18.09
CA GLU A 330 -2.36 -0.40 -16.83
C GLU A 330 -1.75 -1.81 -16.92
N LYS A 331 -1.84 -2.45 -18.09
CA LYS A 331 -1.19 -3.75 -18.35
C LYS A 331 0.35 -3.65 -18.46
N GLU A 332 0.86 -2.49 -18.87
CA GLU A 332 2.28 -2.24 -19.08
C GLU A 332 3.00 -1.74 -17.82
N VAL A 333 2.24 -1.29 -16.79
CA VAL A 333 2.84 -0.77 -15.56
C VAL A 333 3.59 -1.86 -14.81
N SER A 334 4.79 -1.53 -14.36
CA SER A 334 5.58 -2.39 -13.48
C SER A 334 4.84 -2.60 -12.15
N LYS A 335 4.58 -3.85 -11.83
CA LYS A 335 3.95 -4.29 -10.57
C LYS A 335 4.71 -5.48 -10.04
N GLY A 336 5.03 -5.48 -8.76
CA GLY A 336 5.80 -6.56 -8.17
C GLY A 336 5.87 -6.46 -6.65
N ILE A 337 6.69 -7.32 -6.10
CA ILE A 337 6.96 -7.39 -4.67
C ILE A 337 8.46 -7.29 -4.47
N LEU A 338 8.91 -6.16 -3.91
CA LEU A 338 10.29 -6.02 -3.45
C LEU A 338 10.43 -6.74 -2.12
N VAL A 339 11.40 -7.65 -2.03
CA VAL A 339 11.66 -8.45 -0.84
C VAL A 339 12.94 -7.97 -0.18
N LEU A 340 12.88 -7.70 1.13
CA LEU A 340 14.03 -7.34 1.94
C LEU A 340 14.22 -8.36 3.05
N ASP A 341 15.47 -8.61 3.44
CA ASP A 341 15.81 -9.30 4.68
C ASP A 341 15.39 -8.43 5.88
N ARG A 342 14.59 -8.98 6.79
CA ARG A 342 14.02 -8.24 7.93
C ARG A 342 15.08 -7.71 8.89
N LYS A 343 16.19 -8.43 9.06
CA LYS A 343 17.22 -8.11 10.06
C LYS A 343 18.08 -6.93 9.66
N ASN A 344 18.50 -6.89 8.41
CA ASN A 344 19.44 -5.89 7.91
C ASN A 344 18.83 -4.89 6.91
N LEU A 345 17.63 -5.19 6.38
CA LEU A 345 16.87 -4.46 5.37
C LEU A 345 17.60 -4.37 4.02
N HIS A 346 18.47 -5.31 3.72
CA HIS A 346 19.04 -5.43 2.37
C HIS A 346 17.98 -5.99 1.42
N ILE A 347 17.94 -5.45 0.21
CA ILE A 347 17.09 -5.96 -0.85
C ILE A 347 17.59 -7.35 -1.25
N VAL A 348 16.72 -8.33 -1.12
CA VAL A 348 16.94 -9.73 -1.49
C VAL A 348 16.61 -9.94 -2.97
N GLY A 349 15.52 -9.31 -3.44
CA GLY A 349 15.12 -9.39 -4.83
C GLY A 349 13.83 -8.61 -5.13
N ASN A 350 13.56 -8.46 -6.42
CA ASN A 350 12.27 -7.99 -6.91
C ASN A 350 11.57 -9.21 -7.54
N VAL A 351 10.63 -9.78 -6.81
CA VAL A 351 9.99 -11.06 -7.14
C VAL A 351 8.64 -10.78 -7.82
N PRO A 352 8.42 -11.28 -9.04
CA PRO A 352 7.12 -11.11 -9.70
C PRO A 352 6.03 -11.87 -8.95
N PHE A 353 4.79 -11.40 -9.06
CA PHE A 353 3.65 -12.16 -8.59
C PHE A 353 3.57 -13.53 -9.28
N PRO A 354 3.10 -14.58 -8.59
CA PRO A 354 2.81 -15.86 -9.23
C PRO A 354 1.88 -15.68 -10.43
N GLU A 355 1.99 -16.55 -11.41
CA GLU A 355 1.08 -16.55 -12.54
C GLU A 355 -0.37 -16.81 -12.09
N GLY A 356 -1.32 -16.11 -12.70
CA GLY A 356 -2.75 -16.28 -12.42
C GLY A 356 -3.25 -15.65 -11.11
N VAL A 357 -2.43 -14.85 -10.40
CA VAL A 357 -2.90 -14.12 -9.22
C VAL A 357 -3.33 -12.69 -9.55
N ASN A 358 -4.26 -12.17 -8.75
CA ASN A 358 -4.64 -10.77 -8.74
C ASN A 358 -3.51 -9.92 -8.15
N LYS A 359 -2.99 -8.97 -8.97
CA LYS A 359 -1.86 -8.11 -8.58
C LYS A 359 -2.29 -6.84 -7.83
N ALA A 360 -3.57 -6.73 -7.49
CA ALA A 360 -4.09 -5.56 -6.78
C ALA A 360 -3.63 -5.52 -5.32
N GLY A 361 -3.50 -6.69 -4.68
CA GLY A 361 -3.05 -6.80 -3.31
C GLY A 361 -3.00 -8.25 -2.83
N PHE A 362 -2.53 -8.43 -1.61
CA PHE A 362 -2.51 -9.70 -0.90
C PHE A 362 -2.50 -9.45 0.61
N ALA A 363 -2.98 -10.42 1.37
CA ALA A 363 -2.91 -10.40 2.83
C ALA A 363 -1.76 -11.29 3.33
N SER A 364 -1.43 -11.20 4.62
CA SER A 364 -0.48 -12.09 5.28
C SER A 364 -1.05 -12.63 6.59
N GLY A 365 -0.67 -13.83 6.94
CA GLY A 365 -1.09 -14.47 8.20
C GLY A 365 -0.56 -15.89 8.31
N ALA A 366 -0.30 -16.35 9.54
CA ALA A 366 0.18 -17.70 9.84
C ALA A 366 1.46 -18.14 9.06
N GLY A 367 2.34 -17.18 8.72
CA GLY A 367 3.57 -17.47 7.97
C GLY A 367 3.39 -17.66 6.47
N TYR A 368 2.29 -17.17 5.89
CA TYR A 368 1.98 -17.21 4.47
C TYR A 368 1.60 -15.83 3.94
N LEU A 369 1.78 -15.66 2.63
CA LEU A 369 1.06 -14.64 1.86
C LEU A 369 -0.19 -15.28 1.28
N TRP A 370 -1.30 -14.54 1.29
CA TRP A 370 -2.59 -15.00 0.81
C TRP A 370 -3.00 -14.13 -0.37
N MET A 371 -3.11 -14.78 -1.54
CA MET A 371 -3.31 -14.08 -2.81
C MET A 371 -4.57 -14.58 -3.50
N GLU A 372 -5.39 -13.66 -3.99
CA GLU A 372 -6.53 -14.01 -4.81
C GLU A 372 -6.09 -14.51 -6.18
N ARG A 373 -6.77 -15.50 -6.70
CA ARG A 373 -6.67 -15.86 -8.12
C ARG A 373 -7.26 -14.74 -8.97
N SER A 374 -6.60 -14.42 -10.09
CA SER A 374 -7.16 -13.55 -11.11
C SER A 374 -8.37 -14.20 -11.73
N GLY A 375 -9.52 -13.52 -11.77
CA GLY A 375 -10.71 -14.02 -12.47
C GLY A 375 -10.43 -14.30 -13.94
N SER A 376 -11.01 -15.36 -14.47
CA SER A 376 -10.98 -15.66 -15.91
C SER A 376 -11.97 -14.75 -16.64
N ILE A 377 -11.51 -14.09 -17.73
CA ILE A 377 -12.40 -13.34 -18.62
C ILE A 377 -13.29 -14.28 -19.45
N GLU A 378 -12.90 -15.54 -19.58
CA GLU A 378 -13.54 -16.51 -20.48
C GLU A 378 -14.54 -17.44 -19.77
N GLN A 379 -14.46 -17.54 -18.43
CA GLN A 379 -15.36 -18.39 -17.63
C GLN A 379 -15.78 -17.62 -16.38
N GLU A 380 -17.10 -17.47 -16.21
CA GLU A 380 -17.68 -17.03 -14.95
C GLU A 380 -17.51 -18.16 -13.94
N GLU A 381 -16.74 -17.92 -12.89
CA GLU A 381 -16.53 -18.88 -11.80
C GLU A 381 -17.45 -18.49 -10.65
N ASP A 382 -18.14 -19.47 -10.08
CA ASP A 382 -19.09 -19.26 -8.96
C ASP A 382 -18.37 -19.19 -7.60
N PHE A 383 -17.03 -19.18 -7.59
CA PHE A 383 -16.22 -19.16 -6.38
C PHE A 383 -14.99 -18.25 -6.52
N LEU A 384 -14.53 -17.74 -5.40
CA LEU A 384 -13.26 -17.03 -5.30
C LEU A 384 -12.17 -17.98 -4.79
N ARG A 385 -11.08 -18.16 -5.56
CA ARG A 385 -9.94 -18.97 -5.13
C ARG A 385 -8.86 -18.12 -4.48
N ILE A 386 -8.42 -18.55 -3.30
CA ILE A 386 -7.31 -17.96 -2.56
C ILE A 386 -6.15 -18.93 -2.52
N TYR A 387 -4.96 -18.47 -2.87
CA TYR A 387 -3.71 -19.21 -2.79
C TYR A 387 -2.96 -18.87 -1.50
N LYS A 388 -2.44 -19.90 -0.83
CA LYS A 388 -1.40 -19.77 0.19
C LYS A 388 -0.04 -19.82 -0.49
N VAL A 389 0.75 -18.79 -0.32
CA VAL A 389 1.99 -18.59 -1.07
C VAL A 389 3.16 -18.42 -0.11
N LYS A 390 4.29 -19.02 -0.47
CA LYS A 390 5.57 -18.83 0.23
C LYS A 390 6.65 -18.36 -0.72
N LEU A 391 7.60 -17.59 -0.17
CA LEU A 391 8.84 -17.29 -0.85
C LEU A 391 9.76 -18.52 -0.78
N GLN A 392 10.28 -18.93 -1.91
CA GLN A 392 11.24 -20.03 -2.02
C GLN A 392 12.55 -19.52 -2.60
N LYS A 393 13.65 -19.84 -1.94
CA LYS A 393 15.00 -19.62 -2.46
C LYS A 393 15.39 -20.76 -3.38
N HIS A 394 15.93 -20.46 -4.54
CA HIS A 394 16.53 -21.45 -5.43
C HIS A 394 17.95 -21.78 -4.95
N GLU A 395 18.30 -23.07 -4.94
CA GLU A 395 19.65 -23.56 -4.59
C GLU A 395 20.60 -23.46 -5.77
#